data_9940b50bde4ff7212e8a4067e78dcf7e
#
_entry.id   9940b50bde4ff7212e8a4067e78dcf7e
#
_cell.length_a   1.000
_cell.length_b   1.000
_cell.length_c   1.000
_cell.angle_alpha   90.00
_cell.angle_beta   90.00
_cell.angle_gamma   90.00
#
_symmetry.space_group_name_H-M   'P 1'
#
loop_
_entity.id
_entity.type
_entity.pdbx_description
1 polymer ?
#
loop_
_entity_poly.entity_id
_entity_poly.type
_entity_poly.pdbx_seq_one_letter_code
_entity_poly.pdbx_strand_id
1 'polypeptide(L)'
;DFTVAYQRSSGDTGYNYGFYQNQGAVGDGGTTIWVANSFWSDFNAEDERSWQFGYGHDFTQYGIPGLSYNFAYIYGTDINVGGPESGSEREIFNQLKYVVQSGAAKDMSIRLRSSFLRVSNNASAYNDDGNEVRIFVDFPMHIL
;
A
#
# COMPACT_ATOMS: atom_id res chain seq x y z
N ASP A 1 5.57 -15.42 4.04
CA ASP A 1 6.54 -14.53 3.38
C ASP A 1 6.79 -13.30 4.24
N PHE A 2 8.06 -12.83 4.27
CA PHE A 2 8.45 -11.59 4.92
C PHE A 2 9.07 -10.66 3.89
N THR A 3 8.76 -9.38 4.01
CA THR A 3 9.31 -8.33 3.14
C THR A 3 9.96 -7.26 4.01
N VAL A 4 11.17 -6.85 3.65
CA VAL A 4 11.80 -5.63 4.17
C VAL A 4 12.20 -4.80 2.97
N ALA A 5 11.79 -3.55 2.95
CA ALA A 5 12.11 -2.63 1.87
C ALA A 5 12.50 -1.26 2.41
N TYR A 6 13.30 -0.55 1.63
CA TYR A 6 13.74 0.80 1.91
C TYR A 6 13.54 1.68 0.69
N GLN A 7 13.03 2.88 0.90
CA GLN A 7 12.84 3.90 -0.12
C GLN A 7 13.41 5.23 0.39
N ARG A 8 13.93 6.02 -0.54
CA ARG A 8 14.35 7.39 -0.27
C ARG A 8 13.91 8.29 -1.42
N SER A 9 13.19 9.35 -1.10
CA SER A 9 12.98 10.50 -1.97
C SER A 9 14.11 11.51 -1.73
N SER A 10 14.52 12.23 -2.76
CA SER A 10 15.52 13.29 -2.62
C SER A 10 15.26 14.37 -3.66
N GLY A 11 15.36 15.62 -3.28
CA GLY A 11 15.12 16.78 -4.14
C GLY A 11 14.37 17.89 -3.40
N ASP A 12 14.16 18.98 -4.06
CA ASP A 12 13.56 20.20 -3.51
C ASP A 12 12.01 20.18 -3.51
N THR A 13 11.41 19.06 -3.89
CA THR A 13 9.95 18.84 -3.89
C THR A 13 9.65 17.39 -3.65
N GLY A 14 8.47 17.08 -3.13
CA GLY A 14 7.96 15.71 -3.07
C GLY A 14 7.99 15.06 -4.44
N TYR A 15 8.28 13.75 -4.48
CA TYR A 15 8.33 13.02 -5.75
C TYR A 15 6.93 13.02 -6.40
N ASN A 16 6.84 13.64 -7.54
CA ASN A 16 5.62 13.64 -8.32
C ASN A 16 5.69 12.54 -9.39
N TYR A 17 4.77 11.59 -9.34
CA TYR A 17 4.63 10.51 -10.32
C TYR A 17 4.26 10.99 -11.74
N GLY A 18 4.29 12.27 -12.02
CA GLY A 18 3.94 12.82 -13.30
C GLY A 18 4.64 12.06 -14.44
N PHE A 19 3.89 11.21 -15.13
CA PHE A 19 4.19 10.72 -16.48
C PHE A 19 5.26 9.66 -16.71
N TYR A 20 5.75 8.97 -15.72
CA TYR A 20 6.43 7.70 -15.97
C TYR A 20 5.39 6.61 -16.28
N GLN A 21 4.88 6.66 -17.49
CA GLN A 21 4.13 5.52 -18.01
C GLN A 21 5.12 4.39 -18.27
N ASN A 22 5.00 3.34 -17.54
CA ASN A 22 5.61 2.07 -17.92
C ASN A 22 4.93 1.64 -19.23
N GLN A 23 5.68 1.56 -20.31
CA GLN A 23 5.27 1.35 -21.69
C GLN A 23 4.03 0.45 -21.80
N GLY A 24 2.84 1.05 -21.92
CA GLY A 24 1.60 0.35 -22.26
C GLY A 24 0.83 -0.31 -21.11
N ALA A 25 1.25 -0.19 -19.88
CA ALA A 25 0.42 -0.62 -18.75
C ALA A 25 -0.64 0.44 -18.46
N VAL A 26 -1.86 0.15 -18.88
CA VAL A 26 -3.05 0.90 -18.48
C VAL A 26 -3.44 0.39 -17.11
N GLY A 27 -3.17 1.13 -16.07
CA GLY A 27 -3.59 0.76 -14.72
C GLY A 27 -3.13 1.80 -13.70
N ASP A 28 -3.97 2.09 -12.77
CA ASP A 28 -3.74 2.76 -11.50
C ASP A 28 -2.54 3.73 -11.41
N GLY A 29 -2.41 4.64 -12.38
CA GLY A 29 -1.44 5.73 -12.34
C GLY A 29 -0.07 5.44 -12.93
N GLY A 30 0.23 4.23 -13.40
CA GLY A 30 1.34 3.93 -14.33
C GLY A 30 2.75 4.08 -13.79
N THR A 31 2.95 4.33 -12.54
CA THR A 31 4.26 4.40 -11.91
C THR A 31 4.38 3.37 -10.83
N THR A 32 5.28 2.44 -11.02
CA THR A 32 5.51 1.41 -10.05
C THR A 32 6.56 1.90 -9.06
N ILE A 33 6.12 2.40 -7.90
CA ILE A 33 6.95 2.37 -6.72
C ILE A 33 6.68 1.05 -6.03
N TRP A 34 7.73 0.26 -5.85
CA TRP A 34 7.63 -1.09 -5.32
C TRP A 34 7.39 -1.14 -3.79
N VAL A 35 7.57 -0.01 -3.13
CA VAL A 35 7.40 0.15 -1.70
C VAL A 35 6.22 1.08 -1.46
N ALA A 36 5.25 0.65 -0.71
CA ALA A 36 4.16 1.42 -0.13
C ALA A 36 3.07 2.00 -1.07
N ASN A 37 3.27 2.14 -2.36
CA ASN A 37 2.31 2.83 -3.24
C ASN A 37 0.96 2.11 -3.47
N SER A 38 0.76 0.96 -2.89
CA SER A 38 -0.54 0.25 -2.95
C SER A 38 -1.43 0.53 -1.75
N PHE A 39 -0.96 1.32 -0.80
CA PHE A 39 -1.62 1.63 0.46
C PHE A 39 -2.22 3.04 0.42
N TRP A 40 -2.20 3.78 1.48
CA TRP A 40 -2.71 5.14 1.52
C TRP A 40 -1.65 6.16 1.14
N SER A 41 -0.51 6.15 1.83
CA SER A 41 0.61 7.03 1.50
C SER A 41 1.59 6.34 0.56
N ASP A 42 2.19 7.14 -0.31
CA ASP A 42 3.29 6.72 -1.18
C ASP A 42 4.67 6.90 -0.53
N PHE A 43 4.75 7.50 0.64
CA PHE A 43 5.99 7.79 1.37
C PHE A 43 7.04 8.45 0.48
N ASN A 44 6.61 9.48 -0.24
CA ASN A 44 7.39 10.14 -1.28
C ASN A 44 7.54 11.66 -1.06
N ALA A 45 7.35 12.13 0.15
CA ALA A 45 7.55 13.52 0.50
C ALA A 45 9.03 13.95 0.27
N GLU A 46 9.27 15.24 0.29
CA GLU A 46 10.61 15.81 0.09
C GLU A 46 11.60 15.26 1.13
N ASP A 47 12.73 14.74 0.68
CA ASP A 47 13.83 14.14 1.46
C ASP A 47 13.44 12.90 2.30
N GLU A 48 12.24 12.44 2.21
CA GLU A 48 11.72 11.32 3.00
C GLU A 48 12.52 10.04 2.82
N ARG A 49 12.72 9.36 3.94
CA ARG A 49 13.30 8.01 4.02
C ARG A 49 12.30 7.09 4.67
N SER A 50 11.90 6.05 3.98
CA SER A 50 10.91 5.11 4.49
C SER A 50 11.40 3.67 4.52
N TRP A 51 10.96 2.95 5.54
CA TRP A 51 11.15 1.53 5.73
C TRP A 51 9.80 0.83 5.71
N GLN A 52 9.73 -0.30 5.04
CA GLN A 52 8.56 -1.16 5.07
C GLN A 52 8.94 -2.53 5.64
N PHE A 53 8.09 -3.02 6.54
CA PHE A 53 8.10 -4.39 7.03
C PHE A 53 6.78 -5.03 6.65
N GLY A 54 6.84 -6.08 5.85
CA GLY A 54 5.68 -6.80 5.35
C GLY A 54 5.66 -8.24 5.82
N TYR A 55 4.45 -8.76 6.01
CA TYR A 55 4.18 -10.16 6.27
C TYR A 55 3.01 -10.64 5.43
N GLY A 56 3.21 -11.74 4.71
CA GLY A 56 2.16 -12.42 3.95
C GLY A 56 2.02 -13.88 4.37
N HIS A 57 0.79 -14.34 4.53
CA HIS A 57 0.48 -15.70 4.89
C HIS A 57 -0.64 -16.29 4.02
N ASP A 58 -0.41 -17.49 3.49
CA ASP A 58 -1.40 -18.32 2.81
C ASP A 58 -1.83 -19.46 3.74
N PHE A 59 -3.12 -19.60 3.95
CA PHE A 59 -3.69 -20.57 4.90
C PHE A 59 -4.00 -21.94 4.29
N THR A 60 -3.59 -22.19 3.06
CA THR A 60 -3.81 -23.48 2.37
C THR A 60 -3.28 -24.66 3.19
N GLN A 61 -2.08 -24.53 3.77
CA GLN A 61 -1.50 -25.59 4.62
C GLN A 61 -2.28 -25.83 5.91
N TYR A 62 -3.15 -24.91 6.34
CA TYR A 62 -4.02 -25.06 7.50
C TYR A 62 -5.42 -25.56 7.14
N GLY A 63 -5.62 -26.02 5.89
CA GLY A 63 -6.89 -26.56 5.40
C GLY A 63 -7.89 -25.49 4.98
N ILE A 64 -7.47 -24.24 4.78
CA ILE A 64 -8.30 -23.15 4.32
C ILE A 64 -7.75 -22.60 2.98
N PRO A 65 -7.88 -23.37 1.90
CA PRO A 65 -7.39 -22.92 0.60
C PRO A 65 -8.15 -21.67 0.13
N GLY A 66 -7.41 -20.75 -0.47
CA GLY A 66 -7.95 -19.48 -0.95
C GLY A 66 -7.99 -18.36 0.08
N LEU A 67 -7.74 -18.64 1.37
CA LEU A 67 -7.59 -17.62 2.39
C LEU A 67 -6.14 -17.15 2.44
N SER A 68 -5.93 -15.83 2.39
CA SER A 68 -4.62 -15.21 2.59
C SER A 68 -4.74 -13.93 3.40
N TYR A 69 -3.67 -13.60 4.12
CA TYR A 69 -3.55 -12.39 4.90
C TYR A 69 -2.25 -11.68 4.55
N ASN A 70 -2.30 -10.35 4.40
CA ASN A 70 -1.15 -9.51 4.21
C ASN A 70 -1.19 -8.36 5.22
N PHE A 71 -0.04 -8.09 5.79
CA PHE A 71 0.22 -7.00 6.70
C PHE A 71 1.41 -6.21 6.19
N ALA A 72 1.39 -4.89 6.34
CA ALA A 72 2.57 -4.06 6.19
C ALA A 72 2.57 -2.96 7.25
N TYR A 73 3.76 -2.66 7.77
CA TYR A 73 4.05 -1.47 8.55
C TYR A 73 5.09 -0.66 7.80
N ILE A 74 4.76 0.59 7.55
CA ILE A 74 5.63 1.53 6.86
C ILE A 74 5.89 2.70 7.79
N TYR A 75 7.14 3.17 7.82
CA TYR A 75 7.56 4.30 8.63
C TYR A 75 8.49 5.20 7.81
N GLY A 76 8.06 6.44 7.59
CA GLY A 76 8.78 7.51 6.90
C GLY A 76 9.29 8.55 7.87
N THR A 77 10.50 9.02 7.65
CA THR A 77 11.20 10.05 8.43
C THR A 77 11.91 11.04 7.55
N ASP A 78 12.47 12.07 8.13
CA ASP A 78 13.28 13.09 7.48
C ASP A 78 12.52 13.91 6.41
N ILE A 79 11.20 13.96 6.49
CA ILE A 79 10.39 14.79 5.60
C ILE A 79 10.78 16.25 5.79
N ASN A 80 11.24 16.89 4.72
CA ASN A 80 11.55 18.30 4.72
C ASN A 80 10.25 19.13 4.76
N VAL A 81 10.02 19.82 5.84
CA VAL A 81 8.84 20.67 6.07
C VAL A 81 9.18 22.16 6.05
N GLY A 82 10.39 22.52 5.58
CA GLY A 82 10.85 23.90 5.50
C GLY A 82 11.21 24.53 6.84
N GLY A 83 11.37 23.73 7.90
CA GLY A 83 11.68 24.17 9.26
C GLY A 83 12.87 23.42 9.86
N PRO A 84 13.24 23.72 11.13
CA PRO A 84 14.37 23.07 11.78
C PRO A 84 14.09 21.62 12.20
N GLU A 85 12.81 21.23 12.27
CA GLU A 85 12.39 19.87 12.62
C GLU A 85 11.89 19.15 11.38
N SER A 86 12.29 17.90 11.19
CA SER A 86 11.77 17.06 10.12
C SER A 86 10.41 16.48 10.47
N GLY A 87 9.61 16.23 9.45
CA GLY A 87 8.35 15.51 9.57
C GLY A 87 8.52 13.99 9.52
N SER A 88 7.46 13.30 9.86
CA SER A 88 7.39 11.83 9.76
C SER A 88 5.97 11.35 9.48
N GLU A 89 5.86 10.19 8.87
CA GLU A 89 4.58 9.50 8.71
C GLU A 89 4.72 7.99 8.93
N ARG A 90 3.62 7.33 9.25
CA ARG A 90 3.58 5.88 9.40
C ARG A 90 2.23 5.32 9.00
N GLU A 91 2.25 4.15 8.42
CA GLU A 91 1.05 3.46 7.99
C GLU A 91 1.05 2.01 8.48
N ILE A 92 -0.12 1.55 8.95
CA ILE A 92 -0.41 0.15 9.21
C ILE A 92 -1.43 -0.30 8.18
N PHE A 93 -1.04 -1.26 7.37
CA PHE A 93 -1.89 -1.85 6.34
C PHE A 93 -2.21 -3.30 6.68
N ASN A 94 -3.48 -3.69 6.45
CA ASN A 94 -3.93 -5.06 6.56
C ASN A 94 -4.81 -5.42 5.37
N GLN A 95 -4.70 -6.64 4.88
CA GLN A 95 -5.59 -7.21 3.89
C GLN A 95 -5.87 -8.67 4.19
N LEU A 96 -7.14 -9.01 4.35
CA LEU A 96 -7.63 -10.38 4.33
C LEU A 96 -8.30 -10.62 2.98
N LYS A 97 -7.91 -11.69 2.29
CA LYS A 97 -8.49 -12.09 1.01
C LYS A 97 -8.94 -13.53 1.08
N TYR A 98 -10.14 -13.79 0.56
CA TYR A 98 -10.64 -15.13 0.33
C TYR A 98 -11.07 -15.31 -1.12
N VAL A 99 -10.66 -16.41 -1.73
CA VAL A 99 -11.09 -16.84 -3.07
C VAL A 99 -11.96 -18.07 -2.92
N VAL A 100 -13.18 -18.00 -3.43
CA VAL A 100 -14.15 -19.12 -3.39
C VAL A 100 -13.65 -20.28 -4.22
N GLN A 101 -13.55 -21.46 -3.61
CA GLN A 101 -12.89 -22.63 -4.20
C GLN A 101 -13.81 -23.48 -5.08
N SER A 102 -15.14 -23.41 -4.90
CA SER A 102 -16.09 -24.27 -5.60
C SER A 102 -17.49 -23.67 -5.66
N GLY A 103 -18.39 -24.32 -6.42
CA GLY A 103 -19.79 -23.92 -6.57
C GLY A 103 -19.99 -22.82 -7.60
N ALA A 104 -21.19 -22.21 -7.62
CA ALA A 104 -21.56 -21.19 -8.59
C ALA A 104 -20.76 -19.90 -8.50
N ALA A 105 -20.16 -19.63 -7.36
CA ALA A 105 -19.31 -18.46 -7.11
C ALA A 105 -17.80 -18.79 -7.13
N LYS A 106 -17.42 -19.94 -7.72
CA LYS A 106 -16.02 -20.32 -7.84
C LYS A 106 -15.20 -19.18 -8.46
N ASP A 107 -13.99 -18.99 -7.96
CA ASP A 107 -13.03 -17.94 -8.35
C ASP A 107 -13.45 -16.49 -8.01
N MET A 108 -14.65 -16.30 -7.42
CA MET A 108 -14.97 -15.01 -6.81
C MET A 108 -14.00 -14.70 -5.68
N SER A 109 -13.46 -13.49 -5.63
CA SER A 109 -12.62 -13.05 -4.51
C SER A 109 -13.29 -11.97 -3.69
N ILE A 110 -13.12 -12.06 -2.38
CA ILE A 110 -13.54 -11.06 -1.41
C ILE A 110 -12.29 -10.59 -0.69
N ARG A 111 -12.06 -9.27 -0.66
CA ARG A 111 -10.94 -8.65 0.05
C ARG A 111 -11.46 -7.63 1.04
N LEU A 112 -11.04 -7.75 2.29
CA LEU A 112 -11.18 -6.72 3.30
C LEU A 112 -9.81 -6.07 3.48
N ARG A 113 -9.73 -4.78 3.23
CA ARG A 113 -8.51 -3.98 3.36
C ARG A 113 -8.72 -2.90 4.40
N SER A 114 -7.75 -2.68 5.26
CA SER A 114 -7.71 -1.52 6.14
C SER A 114 -6.34 -0.86 6.13
N SER A 115 -6.33 0.46 6.24
CA SER A 115 -5.13 1.28 6.33
C SER A 115 -5.32 2.36 7.39
N PHE A 116 -4.29 2.55 8.21
CA PHE A 116 -4.27 3.53 9.29
C PHE A 116 -3.00 4.39 9.14
N LEU A 117 -3.18 5.60 8.59
CA LEU A 117 -2.10 6.57 8.40
C LEU A 117 -2.04 7.53 9.57
N ARG A 118 -0.83 7.82 10.04
CA ARG A 118 -0.53 8.86 11.03
C ARG A 118 0.64 9.69 10.55
N VAL A 119 0.45 11.00 10.55
CA VAL A 119 1.40 11.99 10.05
C VAL A 119 1.74 12.96 11.17
N SER A 120 2.99 13.38 11.28
CA SER A 120 3.36 14.43 12.23
C SER A 120 2.73 15.76 11.83
N ASN A 121 2.31 16.56 12.80
CA ASN A 121 1.59 17.81 12.56
C ASN A 121 2.31 18.77 11.60
N ASN A 122 3.64 18.78 11.61
CA ASN A 122 4.46 19.61 10.74
C ASN A 122 4.54 19.08 9.30
N ALA A 123 4.18 17.82 9.04
CA ALA A 123 4.17 17.21 7.72
C ALA A 123 2.76 17.15 7.08
N SER A 124 1.75 17.73 7.70
CA SER A 124 0.36 17.71 7.23
C SER A 124 0.13 18.35 5.84
N ALA A 125 1.11 19.08 5.32
CA ALA A 125 1.07 19.59 3.95
C ALA A 125 1.24 18.47 2.89
N TYR A 126 1.83 17.33 3.26
CA TYR A 126 2.03 16.18 2.37
C TYR A 126 0.92 15.14 2.48
N ASN A 127 0.52 14.82 3.70
CA ASN A 127 -0.55 13.88 4.00
C ASN A 127 -1.28 14.26 5.28
N ASP A 128 -2.50 13.77 5.43
CA ASP A 128 -3.31 13.89 6.64
C ASP A 128 -3.51 12.53 7.32
N ASP A 129 -3.65 12.55 8.62
CA ASP A 129 -4.06 11.38 9.40
C ASP A 129 -5.37 10.80 8.87
N GLY A 130 -5.44 9.49 8.80
CA GLY A 130 -6.67 8.86 8.36
C GLY A 130 -6.78 7.38 8.68
N ASN A 131 -8.02 6.90 8.63
CA ASN A 131 -8.36 5.49 8.73
C ASN A 131 -9.24 5.13 7.54
N GLU A 132 -8.88 4.06 6.86
CA GLU A 132 -9.63 3.58 5.72
C GLU A 132 -9.95 2.10 5.90
N VAL A 133 -11.18 1.72 5.52
CA VAL A 133 -11.59 0.33 5.37
C VAL A 133 -12.31 0.18 4.04
N ARG A 134 -11.85 -0.76 3.20
CA ARG A 134 -12.45 -1.09 1.91
C ARG A 134 -12.81 -2.56 1.83
N ILE A 135 -13.93 -2.85 1.19
CA ILE A 135 -14.33 -4.20 0.79
C ILE A 135 -14.36 -4.24 -0.72
N PHE A 136 -13.67 -5.22 -1.29
CA PHE A 136 -13.67 -5.50 -2.72
C PHE A 136 -14.30 -6.87 -2.94
N VAL A 137 -15.16 -6.95 -3.94
CA VAL A 137 -15.71 -8.21 -4.42
C VAL A 137 -15.46 -8.28 -5.92
N ASP A 138 -14.62 -9.21 -6.33
CA ASP A 138 -14.27 -9.42 -7.73
C ASP A 138 -14.87 -10.76 -8.17
N PHE A 139 -15.70 -10.73 -9.20
CA PHE A 139 -16.31 -11.92 -9.78
C PHE A 139 -15.86 -12.07 -11.25
N PRO A 140 -15.10 -13.12 -11.59
CA PRO A 140 -14.68 -13.34 -12.96
C PRO A 140 -15.88 -13.77 -13.81
N MET A 141 -16.25 -12.96 -14.79
CA MET A 141 -17.24 -13.33 -15.79
C MET A 141 -16.54 -13.81 -17.07
N HIS A 142 -16.76 -15.06 -17.46
CA HIS A 142 -16.34 -15.56 -18.75
C HIS A 142 -17.45 -15.23 -19.76
N ILE A 143 -17.26 -14.18 -20.54
CA ILE A 143 -18.14 -13.86 -21.67
C ILE A 143 -17.61 -14.67 -22.86
N LEU A 144 -18.39 -15.68 -23.28
CA LEU A 144 -18.11 -16.46 -24.48
C LEU A 144 -18.46 -15.66 -25.72
#